data_7877aae41bac07780e4fb0c03fd8c913
#
_entry.id   7877aae41bac07780e4fb0c03fd8c913
#
_cell.length_a   1.000
_cell.length_b   1.000
_cell.length_c   1.000
_cell.angle_alpha   90.00
_cell.angle_beta   90.00
_cell.angle_gamma   90.00
#
_symmetry.space_group_name_H-M   'P 1'
#
loop_
_entity.id
_entity.type
_entity.pdbx_description
1 polymer ?
#
loop_
_entity_poly.entity_id
_entity_poly.type
_entity_poly.pdbx_seq_one_letter_code
_entity_poly.pdbx_strand_id
1 'polypeptide(L)'
;MITVSFYVKKETVGFELSGHSGYAEEGSDIVCAAVSSCAYMTANTLTEILGLNPEIEVSDGYMKLILSDSDALKAQNIMNGFRLHINALADEYPGYIACKTRNI
;
A
#
# COMPACT_ATOMS: atom_id res chain seq x y z
N MET A 1 -9.24 -10.43 6.50
CA MET A 1 -8.82 -10.03 5.13
C MET A 1 -8.18 -8.65 5.16
N ILE A 2 -7.09 -8.48 4.45
CA ILE A 2 -6.50 -7.15 4.25
C ILE A 2 -7.20 -6.49 3.07
N THR A 3 -7.66 -5.26 3.26
CA THR A 3 -8.19 -4.44 2.17
C THR A 3 -7.18 -3.37 1.83
N VAL A 4 -6.80 -3.30 0.56
CA VAL A 4 -5.91 -2.27 0.04
C VAL A 4 -6.69 -1.39 -0.90
N SER A 5 -6.80 -0.11 -0.58
CA SER A 5 -7.46 0.88 -1.42
C SER A 5 -6.38 1.78 -2.05
N PHE A 6 -6.43 1.92 -3.37
CA PHE A 6 -5.55 2.83 -4.10
C PHE A 6 -6.32 4.11 -4.39
N TYR A 7 -5.77 5.24 -3.95
CA TYR A 7 -6.38 6.56 -4.21
C TYR A 7 -5.85 7.08 -5.54
N VAL A 8 -6.77 7.36 -6.45
CA VAL A 8 -6.42 7.78 -7.81
C VAL A 8 -7.14 9.08 -8.15
N LYS A 9 -6.38 10.05 -8.63
CA LYS A 9 -6.89 11.20 -9.37
C LYS A 9 -6.51 10.98 -10.83
N LYS A 10 -5.65 11.83 -11.37
CA LYS A 10 -4.99 11.59 -12.64
C LYS A 10 -3.93 10.50 -12.50
N GLU A 11 -3.18 10.58 -11.39
CA GLU A 11 -2.14 9.63 -11.01
C GLU A 11 -2.55 8.88 -9.72
N THR A 12 -1.85 7.78 -9.40
CA THR A 12 -2.01 7.15 -8.09
C THR A 12 -1.37 8.05 -7.03
N VAL A 13 -2.18 8.64 -6.17
CA VAL A 13 -1.73 9.63 -5.18
C VAL A 13 -1.57 9.04 -3.79
N GLY A 14 -2.02 7.83 -3.55
CA GLY A 14 -1.89 7.22 -2.22
C GLY A 14 -2.52 5.86 -2.13
N PHE A 15 -2.51 5.33 -0.91
CA PHE A 15 -3.12 4.04 -0.61
C PHE A 15 -3.53 3.95 0.85
N GLU A 16 -4.41 3.01 1.14
CA GLU A 16 -4.82 2.67 2.49
C GLU A 16 -4.84 1.16 2.63
N LEU A 17 -4.19 0.67 3.68
CA LEU A 17 -4.23 -0.74 4.07
C LEU A 17 -5.04 -0.86 5.35
N SER A 18 -5.95 -1.81 5.42
CA SER A 18 -6.68 -2.07 6.66
C SER A 18 -6.97 -3.54 6.84
N GLY A 19 -6.97 -3.97 8.10
CA GLY A 19 -7.29 -5.33 8.51
C GLY A 19 -6.08 -6.25 8.60
N HIS A 20 -6.38 -7.51 8.88
CA HIS A 20 -5.41 -8.61 8.94
C HIS A 20 -5.83 -9.67 7.95
N SER A 21 -4.86 -10.42 7.40
CA SER A 21 -5.17 -11.40 6.35
C SER A 21 -5.99 -12.58 6.86
N GLY A 22 -5.77 -12.99 8.12
CA GLY A 22 -6.37 -14.20 8.67
C GLY A 22 -5.75 -15.47 8.13
N TYR A 23 -4.61 -15.38 7.45
CA TYR A 23 -3.91 -16.55 6.89
C TYR A 23 -3.31 -17.43 7.99
N ALA A 24 -2.79 -16.82 9.05
CA ALA A 24 -2.22 -17.49 10.21
C ALA A 24 -2.32 -16.58 11.42
N GLU A 25 -1.85 -17.05 12.58
CA GLU A 25 -1.77 -16.23 13.78
C GLU A 25 -0.80 -15.06 13.60
N GLU A 26 -1.03 -13.98 14.33
CA GLU A 26 -0.15 -12.81 14.35
C GLU A 26 1.29 -13.26 14.66
N GLY A 27 2.25 -12.71 13.91
CA GLY A 27 3.66 -13.07 14.03
C GLY A 27 4.12 -14.20 13.11
N SER A 28 3.20 -15.04 12.61
CA SER A 28 3.51 -16.10 11.65
C SER A 28 2.72 -15.97 10.33
N ASP A 29 1.99 -14.87 10.17
CA ASP A 29 1.18 -14.62 8.97
C ASP A 29 2.06 -14.07 7.85
N ILE A 30 2.42 -14.92 6.90
CA ILE A 30 3.27 -14.53 5.77
C ILE A 30 2.58 -13.57 4.81
N VAL A 31 1.26 -13.60 4.73
CA VAL A 31 0.49 -12.70 3.87
C VAL A 31 0.51 -11.28 4.44
N CYS A 32 0.25 -11.13 5.74
CA CYS A 32 0.39 -9.84 6.42
C CYS A 32 1.81 -9.30 6.28
N ALA A 33 2.82 -10.15 6.49
CA ALA A 33 4.22 -9.76 6.38
C ALA A 33 4.58 -9.29 4.98
N ALA A 34 4.11 -9.98 3.95
CA ALA A 34 4.38 -9.62 2.56
C ALA A 34 3.77 -8.26 2.21
N VAL A 35 2.51 -8.03 2.57
CA VAL A 35 1.82 -6.76 2.31
C VAL A 35 2.48 -5.61 3.09
N SER A 36 2.75 -5.82 4.37
CA SER A 36 3.37 -4.80 5.23
C SER A 36 4.77 -4.44 4.75
N SER A 37 5.59 -5.43 4.40
CA SER A 37 6.94 -5.20 3.88
C SER A 37 6.91 -4.37 2.60
N CYS A 38 6.01 -4.69 1.68
CA CYS A 38 5.83 -3.94 0.45
C CYS A 38 5.42 -2.48 0.72
N ALA A 39 4.47 -2.27 1.64
CA ALA A 39 4.00 -0.94 2.00
C ALA A 39 5.08 -0.09 2.66
N TYR A 40 5.83 -0.67 3.59
CA TYR A 40 6.93 0.05 4.26
C TYR A 40 8.07 0.36 3.30
N MET A 41 8.44 -0.56 2.44
CA MET A 41 9.45 -0.30 1.40
C MET A 41 9.02 0.87 0.51
N THR A 42 7.76 0.89 0.11
CA THR A 42 7.21 1.97 -0.71
C THR A 42 7.24 3.30 0.04
N ALA A 43 6.76 3.33 1.29
CA ALA A 43 6.77 4.55 2.11
C ALA A 43 8.19 5.07 2.33
N ASN A 44 9.14 4.19 2.66
CA ASN A 44 10.54 4.56 2.87
C ASN A 44 11.20 5.07 1.59
N THR A 45 10.86 4.50 0.45
CA THR A 45 11.36 4.99 -0.85
C THR A 45 10.87 6.42 -1.09
N LEU A 46 9.61 6.70 -0.80
CA LEU A 46 9.04 8.05 -0.97
C LEU A 46 9.74 9.07 -0.07
N THR A 47 9.95 8.74 1.19
CA THR A 47 10.50 9.70 2.17
C THR A 47 12.02 9.78 2.13
N GLU A 48 12.70 8.64 2.13
CA GLU A 48 14.16 8.58 2.33
C GLU A 48 14.94 8.63 1.02
N ILE A 49 14.41 8.08 -0.06
CA ILE A 49 15.10 8.04 -1.35
C ILE A 49 14.68 9.22 -2.22
N LEU A 50 13.37 9.45 -2.34
CA LEU A 50 12.87 10.54 -3.19
C LEU A 50 12.75 11.87 -2.44
N GLY A 51 12.84 11.87 -1.11
CA GLY A 51 12.77 13.08 -0.30
C GLY A 51 11.41 13.77 -0.34
N LEU A 52 10.34 13.03 -0.56
CA LEU A 52 8.98 13.56 -0.59
C LEU A 52 8.38 13.59 0.82
N ASN A 53 7.28 14.31 0.99
CA ASN A 53 6.62 14.49 2.28
C ASN A 53 5.15 14.04 2.23
N PRO A 54 4.89 12.73 2.12
CA PRO A 54 3.52 12.22 2.17
C PRO A 54 2.90 12.39 3.56
N GLU A 55 1.59 12.52 3.62
CA GLU A 55 0.84 12.37 4.85
C GLU A 55 0.72 10.88 5.14
N ILE A 56 1.20 10.44 6.30
CA ILE A 56 1.21 9.03 6.69
C ILE A 56 0.55 8.87 8.05
N GLU A 57 -0.40 7.94 8.13
CA GLU A 57 -1.01 7.48 9.37
C GLU A 57 -0.75 5.98 9.50
N VAL A 58 -0.26 5.55 10.65
CA VAL A 58 0.02 4.13 10.94
C VAL A 58 -0.53 3.77 12.31
N SER A 59 -1.24 2.67 12.38
CA SER A 59 -1.67 2.05 13.62
C SER A 59 -1.72 0.54 13.43
N ASP A 60 -2.14 -0.21 14.45
CA ASP A 60 -2.21 -1.66 14.32
C ASP A 60 -3.21 -2.05 13.23
N GLY A 61 -2.76 -2.84 12.27
CA GLY A 61 -3.56 -3.27 11.14
C GLY A 61 -4.03 -2.16 10.20
N TYR A 62 -3.32 -1.02 10.19
CA TYR A 62 -3.72 0.13 9.39
C TYR A 62 -2.54 0.98 8.94
N MET A 63 -2.55 1.37 7.68
CA MET A 63 -1.64 2.39 7.14
C MET A 63 -2.37 3.18 6.06
N LYS A 64 -2.24 4.50 6.11
CA LYS A 64 -2.74 5.39 5.05
C LYS A 64 -1.64 6.36 4.66
N LEU A 65 -1.43 6.51 3.35
CA LEU A 65 -0.40 7.38 2.80
C LEU A 65 -0.99 8.17 1.64
N ILE A 66 -0.85 9.50 1.69
CA ILE A 66 -1.34 10.40 0.65
C ILE A 66 -0.22 11.37 0.23
N LEU A 67 0.00 11.49 -1.07
CA LEU A 67 0.92 12.44 -1.69
C LEU A 67 0.17 13.65 -2.23
N SER A 68 0.85 14.79 -2.29
CA SER A 68 0.37 15.92 -3.09
C SER A 68 0.39 15.56 -4.58
N ASP A 69 -0.35 16.28 -5.40
CA ASP A 69 -0.42 16.00 -6.84
C ASP A 69 0.96 16.12 -7.50
N SER A 70 1.76 17.10 -7.11
CA SER A 70 3.12 17.27 -7.65
C SER A 70 4.07 16.16 -7.21
N ASP A 71 3.98 15.71 -5.96
CA ASP A 71 4.79 14.60 -5.47
C ASP A 71 4.38 13.28 -6.09
N ALA A 72 3.08 13.09 -6.34
CA ALA A 72 2.58 11.91 -7.03
C ALA A 72 3.19 11.73 -8.42
N LEU A 73 3.38 12.82 -9.17
CA LEU A 73 4.05 12.75 -10.46
C LEU A 73 5.48 12.23 -10.35
N LYS A 74 6.20 12.65 -9.31
CA LYS A 74 7.58 12.20 -9.07
C LYS A 74 7.66 10.76 -8.61
N ALA A 75 6.58 10.23 -8.06
CA ALA A 75 6.53 8.93 -7.41
C ALA A 75 5.86 7.83 -8.25
N GLN A 76 5.51 8.10 -9.51
CA GLN A 76 4.69 7.16 -10.29
C GLN A 76 5.34 5.78 -10.46
N ASN A 77 6.64 5.70 -10.64
CA ASN A 77 7.29 4.41 -10.82
C ASN A 77 7.14 3.53 -9.57
N ILE A 78 7.43 4.07 -8.40
CA ILE A 78 7.31 3.29 -7.16
C ILE A 78 5.84 3.02 -6.79
N MET A 79 4.96 3.98 -7.01
CA MET A 79 3.53 3.79 -6.72
C MET A 79 2.90 2.74 -7.64
N ASN A 80 3.25 2.74 -8.91
CA ASN A 80 2.80 1.72 -9.85
C ASN A 80 3.42 0.35 -9.54
N GLY A 81 4.67 0.31 -9.11
CA GLY A 81 5.32 -0.92 -8.64
C GLY A 81 4.63 -1.50 -7.42
N PHE A 82 4.29 -0.68 -6.44
CA PHE A 82 3.52 -1.07 -5.27
C PHE A 82 2.17 -1.68 -5.67
N ARG A 83 1.45 -0.98 -6.51
CA ARG A 83 0.12 -1.41 -6.97
C ARG A 83 0.19 -2.74 -7.73
N LEU A 84 1.16 -2.87 -8.64
CA LEU A 84 1.38 -4.10 -9.40
C LEU A 84 1.66 -5.28 -8.45
N HIS A 85 2.54 -5.07 -7.48
CA HIS A 85 2.95 -6.13 -6.55
C HIS A 85 1.82 -6.55 -5.63
N ILE A 86 1.07 -5.59 -5.08
CA ILE A 86 -0.08 -5.90 -4.22
C ILE A 86 -1.15 -6.68 -5.00
N ASN A 87 -1.43 -6.30 -6.24
CA ASN A 87 -2.36 -7.05 -7.07
C ASN A 87 -1.88 -8.48 -7.34
N ALA A 88 -0.58 -8.67 -7.54
CA ALA A 88 0.01 -10.00 -7.71
C ALA A 88 -0.14 -10.85 -6.44
N LEU A 89 0.07 -10.25 -5.26
CA LEU A 89 -0.15 -10.94 -3.98
C LEU A 89 -1.63 -11.30 -3.78
N ALA A 90 -2.54 -10.43 -4.17
CA ALA A 90 -3.97 -10.71 -4.07
C ALA A 90 -4.38 -11.91 -4.96
N ASP A 91 -3.78 -12.02 -6.14
CA ASP A 91 -4.02 -13.15 -7.04
C ASP A 91 -3.42 -14.44 -6.50
N GLU A 92 -2.26 -14.37 -5.85
CA GLU A 92 -1.59 -15.54 -5.25
C GLU A 92 -2.30 -16.03 -3.98
N TYR A 93 -2.89 -15.14 -3.21
CA TYR A 93 -3.57 -15.46 -1.95
C TYR A 93 -5.05 -15.03 -2.00
N PRO A 94 -5.86 -15.68 -2.86
CA PRO A 94 -7.27 -15.30 -3.00
C PRO A 94 -8.03 -15.50 -1.67
N GLY A 95 -8.87 -14.52 -1.35
CA GLY A 95 -9.63 -14.52 -0.12
C GLY A 95 -8.91 -13.90 1.09
N TYR A 96 -7.63 -13.57 0.96
CA TYR A 96 -6.85 -12.94 2.04
C TYR A 96 -6.53 -11.48 1.81
N ILE A 97 -6.54 -11.04 0.56
CA ILE A 97 -6.28 -9.64 0.16
C ILE A 97 -7.35 -9.21 -0.82
N ALA A 98 -7.97 -8.05 -0.58
CA ALA A 98 -8.89 -7.40 -1.50
C ALA A 98 -8.32 -6.05 -1.92
N CYS A 99 -8.29 -5.78 -3.23
CA CYS A 99 -7.83 -4.51 -3.78
C CYS A 99 -9.00 -3.70 -4.29
N LYS A 100 -9.00 -2.41 -4.01
CA LYS A 100 -10.01 -1.44 -4.45
C LYS A 100 -9.33 -0.22 -5.04
N THR A 101 -9.97 0.42 -5.99
CA THR A 101 -9.55 1.72 -6.52
C THR A 101 -10.58 2.76 -6.10
N ARG A 102 -10.11 3.86 -5.52
CA ARG A 102 -10.95 5.00 -5.14
C ARG A 102 -10.53 6.22 -5.94
N ASN A 103 -11.41 6.72 -6.77
CA ASN A 103 -11.22 7.97 -7.50
C ASN A 103 -11.59 9.13 -6.58
N ILE A 104 -10.66 10.04 -6.38
CA ILE A 104 -10.84 11.17 -5.46
C ILE A 104 -10.68 12.53 -6.14
#